data_13c79c21ea0ab4a7117e8b14c06d849e
#
_entry.id   13c79c21ea0ab4a7117e8b14c06d849e
#
_cell.length_a   1.000
_cell.length_b   1.000
_cell.length_c   1.000
_cell.angle_alpha   90.00
_cell.angle_beta   90.00
_cell.angle_gamma   90.00
#
_symmetry.space_group_name_H-M   'P 1'
#
loop_
_entity.id
_entity.type
_entity.pdbx_description
1 polymer ?
#
loop_
_entity_poly.entity_id
_entity_poly.type
_entity_poly.pdbx_seq_one_letter_code
_entity_poly.pdbx_strand_id
1 'polypeptide(L)'
;VTKFPLLPCMASMLVYLLLGGSLLMFAPAKAHNLIPAERQQQAILLKNATVHTVSQGTLENTDVLLEQGVISAVGPRLTAENAREFDLSGKHLYPGLIALDTTLGLVEIAMARPTVDSRDVGSANPQLEAASAFNPDSELLPSVRANGITHAQIVPRGTGIAGQSALVSLDAWTIEDAQVPSKPQFHLYWPTAPQKQGTSEANKQAQKAYQDALSQIHKHFEASKRYALSQQGSEGALEDSRWQALLPLYRQEARLFVHADRQQQIEAAIALARQYGFKLTLVGGYDAWRLGAALNEIETSVIYTHTLDLPLREDEPIGQAFRVPALLKRAGIPFALGFSSDWDSRNLPLAAGQTVAWGLSKEQALKAITQDAAKILGVDNLGAVAPGFQANIVVSSGDILDPMSSRIELMFIDGRQVDLNNRHRQLYQKYLKR
;
A
#
# COMPACT_ATOMS: atom_id res chain seq x y z
N VAL A 1 -3.93 -48.97 -74.80
CA VAL A 1 -3.15 -47.92 -74.13
C VAL A 1 -4.15 -46.90 -73.59
N THR A 2 -4.57 -47.01 -72.36
CA THR A 2 -5.50 -46.07 -71.69
C THR A 2 -4.79 -45.42 -70.55
N LYS A 3 -4.52 -44.10 -70.63
CA LYS A 3 -4.01 -43.26 -69.53
C LYS A 3 -5.16 -42.83 -68.64
N PHE A 4 -5.12 -43.16 -67.36
CA PHE A 4 -5.96 -42.59 -66.33
C PHE A 4 -5.33 -41.30 -65.76
N PRO A 5 -6.09 -40.19 -65.52
CA PRO A 5 -5.61 -39.01 -64.82
C PRO A 5 -5.97 -39.12 -63.27
N LEU A 6 -4.94 -39.35 -62.48
CA LEU A 6 -5.06 -39.37 -60.98
C LEU A 6 -4.46 -38.08 -60.34
N LEU A 7 -4.98 -36.88 -60.61
CA LEU A 7 -4.35 -35.69 -60.02
C LEU A 7 -5.22 -34.49 -59.55
N PRO A 8 -6.55 -34.52 -59.43
CA PRO A 8 -7.20 -33.39 -58.72
C PRO A 8 -7.64 -33.67 -57.28
N CYS A 9 -7.66 -34.94 -56.80
CA CYS A 9 -8.22 -35.23 -55.47
C CYS A 9 -7.26 -34.98 -54.33
N MET A 10 -5.94 -35.10 -54.50
CA MET A 10 -4.97 -34.87 -53.41
C MET A 10 -4.76 -33.41 -53.06
N ALA A 11 -4.87 -32.48 -54.03
CA ALA A 11 -4.69 -31.05 -53.75
C ALA A 11 -5.85 -30.46 -52.93
N SER A 12 -7.08 -30.91 -53.15
CA SER A 12 -8.28 -30.47 -52.39
C SER A 12 -8.24 -30.99 -50.94
N MET A 13 -7.75 -32.21 -50.71
CA MET A 13 -7.65 -32.79 -49.37
C MET A 13 -6.58 -32.12 -48.49
N LEU A 14 -5.47 -31.66 -49.14
CA LEU A 14 -4.41 -30.91 -48.43
C LEU A 14 -4.87 -29.51 -48.01
N VAL A 15 -5.72 -28.82 -48.78
CA VAL A 15 -6.27 -27.51 -48.45
C VAL A 15 -7.28 -27.58 -47.29
N TYR A 16 -8.09 -28.62 -47.21
CA TYR A 16 -9.00 -28.86 -46.10
C TYR A 16 -8.26 -29.26 -44.82
N LEU A 17 -7.12 -29.96 -44.87
CA LEU A 17 -6.27 -30.26 -43.75
C LEU A 17 -5.56 -29.01 -43.19
N LEU A 18 -5.12 -28.12 -44.07
CA LEU A 18 -4.48 -26.84 -43.69
C LEU A 18 -5.50 -25.84 -43.09
N LEU A 19 -6.73 -25.77 -43.63
CA LEU A 19 -7.80 -24.94 -43.08
C LEU A 19 -8.36 -25.50 -41.76
N GLY A 20 -8.47 -26.83 -41.59
CA GLY A 20 -8.87 -27.47 -40.35
C GLY A 20 -7.82 -27.36 -39.24
N GLY A 21 -6.53 -27.36 -39.59
CA GLY A 21 -5.43 -27.16 -38.63
C GLY A 21 -5.31 -25.74 -38.11
N SER A 22 -5.74 -24.74 -38.89
CA SER A 22 -5.70 -23.32 -38.45
C SER A 22 -6.80 -22.94 -37.47
N LEU A 23 -7.89 -23.70 -37.40
CA LEU A 23 -8.98 -23.47 -36.43
C LEU A 23 -8.74 -24.08 -35.04
N LEU A 24 -7.73 -24.94 -34.90
CA LEU A 24 -7.41 -25.58 -33.59
C LEU A 24 -6.39 -24.82 -32.73
N MET A 25 -5.88 -23.67 -33.20
CA MET A 25 -4.84 -22.91 -32.45
C MET A 25 -5.36 -21.72 -31.64
N PHE A 26 -6.66 -21.49 -31.53
CA PHE A 26 -7.20 -20.52 -30.58
C PHE A 26 -7.74 -21.22 -29.32
N ALA A 27 -6.89 -21.99 -28.66
CA ALA A 27 -7.13 -22.21 -27.23
C ALA A 27 -6.87 -20.85 -26.54
N PRO A 28 -7.85 -20.27 -25.81
CA PRO A 28 -7.58 -19.05 -25.06
C PRO A 28 -6.42 -19.34 -24.13
N ALA A 29 -5.30 -18.66 -24.36
CA ALA A 29 -4.19 -18.68 -23.43
C ALA A 29 -4.77 -18.23 -22.09
N LYS A 30 -4.78 -19.09 -21.07
CA LYS A 30 -5.13 -18.65 -19.71
C LYS A 30 -4.08 -17.63 -19.32
N ALA A 31 -4.50 -16.38 -19.17
CA ALA A 31 -3.62 -15.33 -18.66
C ALA A 31 -3.04 -15.79 -17.32
N HIS A 32 -1.74 -15.62 -17.17
CA HIS A 32 -1.08 -15.86 -15.89
C HIS A 32 -1.50 -14.76 -14.93
N ASN A 33 -1.70 -15.10 -13.65
CA ASN A 33 -2.17 -14.16 -12.61
C ASN A 33 -1.20 -12.98 -12.31
N LEU A 34 0.01 -13.01 -12.86
CA LEU A 34 0.98 -11.90 -12.84
C LEU A 34 0.89 -11.00 -14.07
N ILE A 35 0.15 -11.39 -15.12
CA ILE A 35 -0.06 -10.53 -16.28
C ILE A 35 -1.08 -9.45 -15.88
N PRO A 36 -0.69 -8.15 -15.95
CA PRO A 36 -1.60 -7.08 -15.63
C PRO A 36 -2.84 -7.06 -16.52
N ALA A 37 -3.93 -6.58 -15.97
CA ALA A 37 -5.19 -6.49 -16.67
C ALA A 37 -5.10 -5.54 -17.88
N GLU A 38 -5.80 -5.88 -18.97
CA GLU A 38 -5.89 -5.05 -20.15
C GLU A 38 -6.48 -3.67 -19.82
N ARG A 39 -6.03 -2.62 -20.52
CA ARG A 39 -6.58 -1.28 -20.38
C ARG A 39 -8.08 -1.27 -20.66
N GLN A 40 -8.82 -0.47 -19.91
CA GLN A 40 -10.25 -0.28 -20.10
C GLN A 40 -10.54 0.18 -21.53
N GLN A 41 -11.30 -0.62 -22.30
CA GLN A 41 -11.64 -0.34 -23.69
C GLN A 41 -13.02 0.30 -23.85
N GLN A 42 -13.91 0.09 -22.88
CA GLN A 42 -15.28 0.58 -22.86
C GLN A 42 -15.70 0.98 -21.45
N ALA A 43 -16.76 1.76 -21.33
CA ALA A 43 -17.33 2.10 -20.04
C ALA A 43 -17.76 0.82 -19.29
N ILE A 44 -17.66 0.85 -17.96
CA ILE A 44 -18.11 -0.23 -17.09
C ILE A 44 -19.17 0.34 -16.15
N LEU A 45 -20.34 -0.27 -16.16
CA LEU A 45 -21.47 0.13 -15.31
C LEU A 45 -21.74 -0.95 -14.26
N LEU A 46 -21.45 -0.61 -13.00
CA LEU A 46 -21.68 -1.45 -11.83
C LEU A 46 -23.03 -1.06 -11.23
N LYS A 47 -24.05 -1.96 -11.30
CA LYS A 47 -25.46 -1.63 -11.02
C LYS A 47 -25.94 -2.23 -9.71
N ASN A 48 -26.88 -1.53 -9.06
CA ASN A 48 -27.67 -2.02 -7.92
C ASN A 48 -26.86 -2.44 -6.68
N ALA A 49 -25.66 -1.88 -6.49
CA ALA A 49 -24.79 -2.23 -5.35
C ALA A 49 -25.17 -1.48 -4.07
N THR A 50 -24.79 -2.04 -2.92
CA THR A 50 -24.60 -1.27 -1.69
C THR A 50 -23.22 -0.62 -1.76
N VAL A 51 -23.15 0.68 -2.02
CA VAL A 51 -21.90 1.42 -2.26
C VAL A 51 -21.41 2.09 -0.99
N HIS A 52 -20.26 1.67 -0.48
CA HIS A 52 -19.57 2.29 0.64
C HIS A 52 -18.65 3.39 0.11
N THR A 53 -19.17 4.62 0.02
CA THR A 53 -18.45 5.73 -0.63
C THR A 53 -17.25 6.23 0.15
N VAL A 54 -17.20 6.01 1.46
CA VAL A 54 -16.23 6.54 2.43
C VAL A 54 -16.37 8.05 2.65
N SER A 55 -16.64 8.81 1.59
CA SER A 55 -16.80 10.29 1.66
C SER A 55 -18.21 10.74 2.03
N GLN A 56 -19.26 9.95 1.68
CA GLN A 56 -20.67 10.30 1.87
C GLN A 56 -21.47 9.21 2.60
N GLY A 57 -20.78 8.22 3.21
CA GLY A 57 -21.41 7.09 3.87
C GLY A 57 -21.81 5.97 2.90
N THR A 58 -22.80 5.17 3.28
CA THR A 58 -23.27 4.00 2.52
C THR A 58 -24.53 4.36 1.73
N LEU A 59 -24.54 4.05 0.44
CA LEU A 59 -25.65 4.27 -0.49
C LEU A 59 -26.18 2.92 -0.96
N GLU A 60 -27.48 2.69 -0.76
CA GLU A 60 -28.15 1.46 -1.19
C GLU A 60 -28.65 1.56 -2.65
N ASN A 61 -28.69 0.42 -3.36
CA ASN A 61 -29.21 0.31 -4.74
C ASN A 61 -28.64 1.41 -5.67
N THR A 62 -27.34 1.57 -5.62
CA THR A 62 -26.63 2.64 -6.31
C THR A 62 -25.73 2.08 -7.40
N ASP A 63 -25.70 2.78 -8.53
CA ASP A 63 -24.85 2.45 -9.67
C ASP A 63 -23.57 3.27 -9.64
N VAL A 64 -22.49 2.71 -10.17
CA VAL A 64 -21.18 3.36 -10.33
C VAL A 64 -20.72 3.18 -11.77
N LEU A 65 -20.42 4.30 -12.45
CA LEU A 65 -19.91 4.30 -13.82
C LEU A 65 -18.41 4.55 -13.82
N LEU A 66 -17.67 3.64 -14.47
CA LEU A 66 -16.21 3.73 -14.63
C LEU A 66 -15.90 4.01 -16.09
N GLU A 67 -15.14 5.07 -16.37
CA GLU A 67 -14.72 5.47 -17.71
C GLU A 67 -13.27 5.96 -17.69
N GLN A 68 -12.47 5.48 -18.62
CA GLN A 68 -11.07 5.92 -18.79
C GLN A 68 -10.23 5.88 -17.49
N GLY A 69 -10.45 4.85 -16.67
CA GLY A 69 -9.71 4.66 -15.42
C GLY A 69 -10.19 5.50 -14.23
N VAL A 70 -11.26 6.29 -14.38
CA VAL A 70 -11.83 7.09 -13.30
C VAL A 70 -13.31 6.76 -13.07
N ILE A 71 -13.81 7.10 -11.89
CA ILE A 71 -15.23 7.04 -11.56
C ILE A 71 -15.87 8.29 -12.15
N SER A 72 -16.69 8.14 -13.19
CA SER A 72 -17.35 9.27 -13.85
C SER A 72 -18.67 9.67 -13.19
N ALA A 73 -19.42 8.70 -12.66
CA ALA A 73 -20.67 8.97 -11.98
C ALA A 73 -20.96 7.95 -10.85
N VAL A 74 -21.68 8.41 -9.83
CA VAL A 74 -22.25 7.59 -8.74
C VAL A 74 -23.67 8.06 -8.51
N GLY A 75 -24.65 7.17 -8.60
CA GLY A 75 -26.05 7.53 -8.39
C GLY A 75 -27.00 6.42 -8.84
N PRO A 76 -28.31 6.58 -8.60
CA PRO A 76 -29.27 5.56 -8.97
C PRO A 76 -29.60 5.61 -10.48
N ARG A 77 -29.81 4.43 -11.08
CA ARG A 77 -30.31 4.26 -12.46
C ARG A 77 -29.45 4.98 -13.52
N LEU A 78 -28.13 4.82 -13.41
CA LEU A 78 -27.23 5.31 -14.43
C LEU A 78 -27.38 4.50 -15.73
N THR A 79 -27.13 5.15 -16.84
CA THR A 79 -27.10 4.53 -18.18
C THR A 79 -25.84 5.00 -18.90
N ALA A 80 -25.20 4.10 -19.63
CA ALA A 80 -24.08 4.43 -20.51
C ALA A 80 -24.16 3.59 -21.78
N GLU A 81 -24.02 4.25 -22.93
CA GLU A 81 -24.04 3.55 -24.22
C GLU A 81 -22.83 2.63 -24.34
N ASN A 82 -23.06 1.41 -24.83
CA ASN A 82 -22.03 0.39 -25.03
C ASN A 82 -21.21 0.04 -23.76
N ALA A 83 -21.72 0.31 -22.57
CA ALA A 83 -21.05 -0.06 -21.33
C ALA A 83 -21.13 -1.58 -21.09
N ARG A 84 -20.09 -2.15 -20.52
CA ARG A 84 -20.13 -3.49 -19.94
C ARG A 84 -20.82 -3.40 -18.58
N GLU A 85 -22.00 -4.00 -18.48
CA GLU A 85 -22.80 -3.95 -17.26
C GLU A 85 -22.52 -5.15 -16.34
N PHE A 86 -22.47 -4.87 -15.02
CA PHE A 86 -22.44 -5.88 -13.96
C PHE A 86 -23.60 -5.63 -13.00
N ASP A 87 -24.48 -6.60 -12.83
CA ASP A 87 -25.49 -6.55 -11.78
C ASP A 87 -24.90 -7.00 -10.45
N LEU A 88 -24.83 -6.07 -9.51
CA LEU A 88 -24.28 -6.25 -8.17
C LEU A 88 -25.36 -6.26 -7.08
N SER A 89 -26.60 -6.62 -7.43
CA SER A 89 -27.71 -6.75 -6.48
C SER A 89 -27.30 -7.65 -5.29
N GLY A 90 -27.45 -7.13 -4.08
CA GLY A 90 -27.09 -7.82 -2.83
C GLY A 90 -25.57 -7.88 -2.56
N LYS A 91 -24.76 -7.19 -3.34
CA LYS A 91 -23.29 -7.10 -3.13
C LYS A 91 -22.90 -5.72 -2.63
N HIS A 92 -21.74 -5.69 -1.98
CA HIS A 92 -21.13 -4.48 -1.45
C HIS A 92 -19.98 -4.02 -2.36
N LEU A 93 -19.93 -2.73 -2.61
CA LEU A 93 -18.89 -2.08 -3.40
C LEU A 93 -18.12 -1.12 -2.50
N TYR A 94 -16.81 -1.28 -2.49
CA TYR A 94 -15.87 -0.52 -1.69
C TYR A 94 -14.81 0.13 -2.58
N PRO A 95 -14.17 1.25 -2.14
CA PRO A 95 -12.93 1.69 -2.76
C PRO A 95 -11.83 0.67 -2.51
N GLY A 96 -10.86 0.59 -3.40
CA GLY A 96 -9.67 -0.23 -3.22
C GLY A 96 -8.92 0.11 -1.94
N LEU A 97 -8.48 -0.92 -1.22
CA LEU A 97 -7.74 -0.77 0.02
C LEU A 97 -6.28 -0.38 -0.26
N ILE A 98 -5.66 0.37 0.65
CA ILE A 98 -4.29 0.88 0.55
C ILE A 98 -3.48 0.34 1.72
N ALA A 99 -2.52 -0.54 1.44
CA ALA A 99 -1.59 -1.05 2.45
C ALA A 99 -0.47 -0.04 2.68
N LEU A 100 -0.31 0.41 3.93
CA LEU A 100 0.75 1.33 4.33
C LEU A 100 1.88 0.60 5.05
N ASP A 101 3.08 1.16 4.99
CA ASP A 101 4.30 0.70 5.67
C ASP A 101 4.67 -0.75 5.35
N THR A 102 4.58 -1.20 4.09
CA THR A 102 4.89 -2.59 3.73
C THR A 102 6.23 -2.74 2.99
N THR A 103 6.79 -3.96 3.01
CA THR A 103 7.93 -4.37 2.16
C THR A 103 7.49 -5.22 0.97
N LEU A 104 6.21 -5.18 0.61
CA LEU A 104 5.64 -5.94 -0.50
C LEU A 104 6.36 -5.63 -1.81
N GLY A 105 6.80 -6.66 -2.54
CA GLY A 105 7.60 -6.52 -3.74
C GLY A 105 9.07 -6.12 -3.52
N LEU A 106 9.49 -5.88 -2.26
CA LEU A 106 10.90 -5.69 -1.87
C LEU A 106 11.49 -6.92 -1.20
N VAL A 107 10.64 -7.87 -0.81
CA VAL A 107 11.03 -9.13 -0.16
C VAL A 107 10.20 -10.26 -0.75
N GLU A 108 10.85 -11.29 -1.29
CA GLU A 108 10.16 -12.48 -1.80
C GLU A 108 10.24 -13.63 -0.81
N ILE A 109 11.46 -13.97 -0.38
CA ILE A 109 11.72 -15.05 0.58
C ILE A 109 12.62 -14.49 1.67
N ALA A 110 12.07 -14.18 2.84
CA ALA A 110 12.78 -13.53 3.93
C ALA A 110 14.07 -14.24 4.37
N MET A 111 14.14 -15.57 4.22
CA MET A 111 15.31 -16.39 4.56
C MET A 111 16.36 -16.46 3.44
N ALA A 112 16.07 -15.96 2.24
CA ALA A 112 16.97 -15.96 1.09
C ALA A 112 17.52 -14.57 0.84
N ARG A 113 18.72 -14.24 1.37
CA ARG A 113 19.32 -12.90 1.30
C ARG A 113 19.26 -12.25 -0.10
N PRO A 114 19.49 -12.98 -1.22
CA PRO A 114 19.44 -12.38 -2.56
C PRO A 114 18.04 -11.91 -3.00
N THR A 115 16.98 -12.23 -2.26
CA THR A 115 15.60 -11.82 -2.54
C THR A 115 15.07 -10.79 -1.54
N VAL A 116 15.96 -10.14 -0.79
CA VAL A 116 15.64 -9.14 0.24
C VAL A 116 16.29 -7.81 -0.15
N ASP A 117 15.51 -6.95 -0.82
CA ASP A 117 15.95 -5.65 -1.34
C ASP A 117 15.34 -4.48 -0.56
N SER A 118 14.81 -4.76 0.64
CA SER A 118 14.16 -3.75 1.47
C SER A 118 15.12 -2.86 2.25
N ARG A 119 16.43 -3.13 2.28
CA ARG A 119 17.39 -2.36 3.08
C ARG A 119 18.80 -2.34 2.50
N ASP A 120 19.51 -1.25 2.75
CA ASP A 120 20.91 -1.09 2.44
C ASP A 120 21.75 -0.87 3.72
N VAL A 121 23.07 -0.84 3.56
CA VAL A 121 24.02 -0.62 4.65
C VAL A 121 24.11 0.85 5.05
N GLY A 122 24.45 1.10 6.31
CA GLY A 122 24.59 2.46 6.84
C GLY A 122 23.32 3.01 7.47
N SER A 123 23.41 4.26 7.96
CA SER A 123 22.35 4.95 8.68
C SER A 123 21.95 6.30 8.07
N ALA A 124 22.46 6.61 6.86
CA ALA A 124 22.15 7.84 6.13
C ALA A 124 22.07 7.55 4.63
N ASN A 125 20.93 7.06 4.20
CA ASN A 125 20.62 6.64 2.83
C ASN A 125 19.44 7.41 2.22
N PRO A 126 19.30 8.73 2.39
CA PRO A 126 18.11 9.48 1.93
C PRO A 126 17.93 9.45 0.42
N GLN A 127 18.95 9.15 -0.37
CA GLN A 127 18.92 9.05 -1.82
C GLN A 127 18.32 7.73 -2.32
N LEU A 128 18.19 6.72 -1.45
CA LEU A 128 17.62 5.42 -1.84
C LEU A 128 16.11 5.53 -2.03
N GLU A 129 15.63 5.03 -3.13
CA GLU A 129 14.21 4.97 -3.48
C GLU A 129 13.74 3.51 -3.50
N ALA A 130 12.78 3.16 -2.64
CA ALA A 130 12.22 1.81 -2.59
C ALA A 130 11.60 1.38 -3.94
N ALA A 131 11.09 2.34 -4.72
CA ALA A 131 10.54 2.07 -6.04
C ALA A 131 11.53 1.36 -6.96
N SER A 132 12.82 1.75 -6.92
CA SER A 132 13.86 1.17 -7.79
C SER A 132 14.12 -0.32 -7.53
N ALA A 133 13.71 -0.83 -6.36
CA ALA A 133 13.84 -2.23 -5.98
C ALA A 133 12.52 -3.01 -6.01
N PHE A 134 11.42 -2.35 -6.39
CA PHE A 134 10.11 -3.00 -6.44
C PHE A 134 10.03 -4.04 -7.55
N ASN A 135 9.60 -5.24 -7.20
CA ASN A 135 9.36 -6.33 -8.13
C ASN A 135 7.87 -6.41 -8.49
N PRO A 136 7.44 -5.93 -9.68
CA PRO A 136 6.04 -6.04 -10.10
C PRO A 136 5.60 -7.48 -10.39
N ASP A 137 6.55 -8.40 -10.59
CA ASP A 137 6.30 -9.83 -10.84
C ASP A 137 6.32 -10.67 -9.54
N SER A 138 6.25 -10.04 -8.37
CA SER A 138 6.20 -10.75 -7.09
C SER A 138 4.98 -11.65 -6.97
N GLU A 139 5.19 -12.93 -6.65
CA GLU A 139 4.13 -13.93 -6.39
C GLU A 139 3.26 -13.57 -5.18
N LEU A 140 3.69 -12.61 -4.35
CA LEU A 140 2.91 -12.13 -3.21
C LEU A 140 1.78 -11.17 -3.64
N LEU A 141 1.99 -10.39 -4.70
CA LEU A 141 1.04 -9.36 -5.15
C LEU A 141 -0.36 -9.92 -5.43
N PRO A 142 -0.54 -11.01 -6.21
CA PRO A 142 -1.87 -11.59 -6.47
C PRO A 142 -2.58 -12.04 -5.19
N SER A 143 -1.82 -12.54 -4.20
CA SER A 143 -2.39 -12.98 -2.92
C SER A 143 -2.87 -11.80 -2.07
N VAL A 144 -2.14 -10.68 -2.10
CA VAL A 144 -2.53 -9.45 -1.40
C VAL A 144 -3.71 -8.78 -2.10
N ARG A 145 -3.71 -8.68 -3.43
CA ARG A 145 -4.85 -8.20 -4.24
C ARG A 145 -6.15 -8.94 -3.93
N ALA A 146 -6.07 -10.28 -3.82
CA ALA A 146 -7.26 -11.10 -3.54
C ALA A 146 -7.94 -10.79 -2.20
N ASN A 147 -7.32 -9.95 -1.35
CA ASN A 147 -7.88 -9.44 -0.10
C ASN A 147 -8.36 -7.98 -0.19
N GLY A 148 -8.51 -7.44 -1.41
CA GLY A 148 -9.06 -6.10 -1.63
C GLY A 148 -8.04 -4.98 -1.72
N ILE A 149 -6.75 -5.28 -1.63
CA ILE A 149 -5.70 -4.27 -1.64
C ILE A 149 -5.30 -3.96 -3.10
N THR A 150 -5.47 -2.71 -3.50
CA THR A 150 -5.17 -2.23 -4.85
C THR A 150 -3.83 -1.51 -4.93
N HIS A 151 -3.43 -0.87 -3.82
CA HIS A 151 -2.22 -0.06 -3.73
C HIS A 151 -1.44 -0.37 -2.45
N ALA A 152 -0.13 -0.16 -2.50
CA ALA A 152 0.74 -0.33 -1.36
C ALA A 152 1.79 0.78 -1.28
N GLN A 153 2.02 1.33 -0.07
CA GLN A 153 3.21 2.13 0.20
C GLN A 153 4.35 1.17 0.53
N ILE A 154 5.28 1.00 -0.41
CA ILE A 154 6.48 0.21 -0.23
C ILE A 154 7.55 1.03 0.47
N VAL A 155 8.11 0.51 1.57
CA VAL A 155 8.92 1.28 2.51
C VAL A 155 10.30 0.64 2.71
N PRO A 156 11.39 1.41 2.53
CA PRO A 156 12.73 0.90 2.80
C PRO A 156 12.92 0.70 4.31
N ARG A 157 13.58 -0.38 4.69
CA ARG A 157 13.93 -0.71 6.08
C ARG A 157 15.38 -0.31 6.37
N GLY A 158 15.68 -0.05 7.64
CA GLY A 158 17.06 0.30 8.01
C GLY A 158 17.18 0.85 9.41
N THR A 159 18.25 1.62 9.61
CA THR A 159 18.52 2.40 10.83
C THR A 159 18.79 3.85 10.43
N GLY A 160 18.40 4.81 11.28
CA GLY A 160 18.54 6.23 10.91
C GLY A 160 17.70 6.57 9.68
N ILE A 161 18.24 7.31 8.73
CA ILE A 161 17.55 7.68 7.47
C ILE A 161 17.71 6.54 6.46
N ALA A 162 16.63 5.75 6.27
CA ALA A 162 16.68 4.53 5.47
C ALA A 162 16.45 4.76 3.96
N GLY A 163 15.79 5.85 3.58
CA GLY A 163 15.46 6.15 2.18
C GLY A 163 14.07 6.70 1.99
N GLN A 164 13.57 6.62 0.78
CA GLN A 164 12.28 7.13 0.35
C GLN A 164 11.34 5.96 0.02
N SER A 165 10.09 6.03 0.49
CA SER A 165 9.03 5.12 0.08
C SER A 165 8.35 5.59 -1.20
N ALA A 166 7.61 4.68 -1.82
CA ALA A 166 6.73 4.99 -2.95
C ALA A 166 5.35 4.34 -2.76
N LEU A 167 4.32 4.97 -3.29
CA LEU A 167 3.02 4.36 -3.47
C LEU A 167 2.99 3.64 -4.81
N VAL A 168 2.61 2.37 -4.82
CA VAL A 168 2.56 1.56 -6.04
C VAL A 168 1.17 0.93 -6.22
N SER A 169 0.75 0.82 -7.47
CA SER A 169 -0.36 -0.01 -7.91
C SER A 169 0.07 -1.48 -7.89
N LEU A 170 -0.80 -2.37 -7.45
CA LEU A 170 -0.52 -3.81 -7.42
C LEU A 170 -0.86 -4.54 -8.73
N ASP A 171 -1.12 -3.80 -9.82
CA ASP A 171 -1.40 -4.34 -11.14
C ASP A 171 -0.66 -3.52 -12.22
N ALA A 172 0.61 -3.82 -12.44
CA ALA A 172 1.49 -3.06 -13.31
C ALA A 172 2.48 -3.97 -14.06
N TRP A 173 2.96 -3.52 -15.22
CA TRP A 173 3.96 -4.21 -16.04
C TRP A 173 5.39 -3.94 -15.61
N THR A 174 5.66 -2.71 -15.19
CA THR A 174 7.01 -2.26 -14.82
C THR A 174 6.94 -1.43 -13.53
N ILE A 175 8.10 -1.06 -13.01
CA ILE A 175 8.23 -0.16 -11.87
C ILE A 175 7.58 1.20 -12.18
N GLU A 176 7.81 1.72 -13.38
CA GLU A 176 7.29 3.01 -13.81
C GLU A 176 5.76 2.99 -13.93
N ASP A 177 5.18 1.90 -14.45
CA ASP A 177 3.73 1.71 -14.51
C ASP A 177 3.10 1.57 -13.12
N ALA A 178 3.85 1.00 -12.15
CA ALA A 178 3.36 0.78 -10.80
C ALA A 178 3.31 2.06 -9.97
N GLN A 179 4.24 3.00 -10.20
CA GLN A 179 4.36 4.19 -9.35
C GLN A 179 3.15 5.12 -9.47
N VAL A 180 2.53 5.42 -8.32
CA VAL A 180 1.51 6.46 -8.21
C VAL A 180 2.20 7.76 -7.79
N PRO A 181 2.03 8.86 -8.56
CA PRO A 181 2.62 10.14 -8.21
C PRO A 181 2.23 10.60 -6.80
N SER A 182 3.21 10.82 -5.95
CA SER A 182 3.06 11.31 -4.59
C SER A 182 4.24 12.20 -4.21
N LYS A 183 4.11 12.96 -3.11
CA LYS A 183 5.23 13.75 -2.58
C LYS A 183 6.31 12.82 -2.03
N PRO A 184 7.60 13.21 -2.08
CA PRO A 184 8.67 12.42 -1.50
C PRO A 184 8.44 12.16 -0.01
N GLN A 185 8.69 10.94 0.42
CA GLN A 185 8.41 10.43 1.75
C GLN A 185 9.68 9.81 2.32
N PHE A 186 10.38 10.51 3.22
CA PHE A 186 11.64 10.06 3.83
C PHE A 186 11.39 9.29 5.10
N HIS A 187 12.01 8.13 5.27
CA HIS A 187 11.84 7.26 6.42
C HIS A 187 13.02 7.34 7.38
N LEU A 188 12.73 7.72 8.63
CA LEU A 188 13.67 7.77 9.75
C LEU A 188 13.28 6.72 10.80
N TYR A 189 14.16 5.77 11.06
CA TYR A 189 14.00 4.80 12.13
C TYR A 189 14.61 5.34 13.42
N TRP A 190 13.74 5.69 14.37
CA TRP A 190 14.21 6.19 15.66
C TRP A 190 14.77 5.05 16.51
N PRO A 191 15.97 5.19 17.09
CA PRO A 191 16.55 4.13 17.90
C PRO A 191 15.70 3.85 19.15
N THR A 192 15.67 2.59 19.55
CA THR A 192 14.96 2.16 20.76
C THR A 192 15.91 2.14 21.95
N ALA A 193 15.55 2.83 23.02
CA ALA A 193 16.31 2.81 24.26
C ALA A 193 16.34 1.39 24.87
N PRO A 194 17.46 0.95 25.43
CA PRO A 194 17.53 -0.34 26.11
C PRO A 194 16.51 -0.44 27.25
N GLN A 195 15.78 -1.56 27.30
CA GLN A 195 14.73 -1.77 28.32
C GLN A 195 15.30 -1.99 29.74
N LYS A 196 16.47 -2.64 29.84
CA LYS A 196 17.11 -2.91 31.12
C LYS A 196 18.18 -1.87 31.40
N GLN A 197 17.96 -1.08 32.44
CA GLN A 197 19.00 -0.26 33.05
C GLN A 197 19.75 -1.14 34.04
N GLY A 198 21.05 -1.25 33.89
CA GLY A 198 21.87 -2.03 34.80
C GLY A 198 23.36 -1.79 34.58
N THR A 199 24.15 -2.20 35.55
CA THR A 199 25.61 -1.98 35.55
C THR A 199 26.40 -3.03 34.78
N SER A 200 25.73 -4.05 34.18
CA SER A 200 26.40 -5.06 33.38
C SER A 200 27.05 -4.43 32.13
N GLU A 201 28.15 -4.99 31.69
CA GLU A 201 28.88 -4.48 30.51
C GLU A 201 28.00 -4.48 29.26
N ALA A 202 27.15 -5.51 29.09
CA ALA A 202 26.18 -5.57 27.98
C ALA A 202 25.20 -4.39 28.00
N ASN A 203 24.67 -4.01 29.20
CA ASN A 203 23.77 -2.87 29.32
C ASN A 203 24.49 -1.53 29.03
N LYS A 204 25.73 -1.37 29.47
CA LYS A 204 26.53 -0.17 29.16
C LYS A 204 26.78 -0.06 27.64
N GLN A 205 27.11 -1.17 26.98
CA GLN A 205 27.30 -1.20 25.52
C GLN A 205 26.01 -0.87 24.77
N ALA A 206 24.87 -1.44 25.19
CA ALA A 206 23.56 -1.13 24.59
C ALA A 206 23.19 0.36 24.76
N GLN A 207 23.43 0.92 25.94
CA GLN A 207 23.20 2.34 26.22
C GLN A 207 24.11 3.23 25.38
N LYS A 208 25.38 2.87 25.23
CA LYS A 208 26.31 3.60 24.37
C LYS A 208 25.88 3.55 22.91
N ALA A 209 25.51 2.36 22.38
CA ALA A 209 25.04 2.21 21.02
C ALA A 209 23.78 3.06 20.74
N TYR A 210 22.86 3.14 21.71
CA TYR A 210 21.68 4.01 21.63
C TYR A 210 22.07 5.50 21.54
N GLN A 211 22.97 5.98 22.41
CA GLN A 211 23.45 7.37 22.39
C GLN A 211 24.21 7.70 21.11
N ASP A 212 25.05 6.77 20.62
CA ASP A 212 25.76 6.92 19.38
C ASP A 212 24.78 7.03 18.19
N ALA A 213 23.72 6.22 18.14
CA ALA A 213 22.70 6.28 17.11
C ALA A 213 21.94 7.62 17.12
N LEU A 214 21.53 8.12 18.30
CA LEU A 214 20.92 9.45 18.43
C LEU A 214 21.86 10.56 17.95
N SER A 215 23.14 10.51 18.36
CA SER A 215 24.15 11.47 17.92
C SER A 215 24.33 11.46 16.39
N GLN A 216 24.29 10.29 15.75
CA GLN A 216 24.38 10.18 14.29
C GLN A 216 23.17 10.82 13.60
N ILE A 217 21.94 10.60 14.08
CA ILE A 217 20.75 11.25 13.51
C ILE A 217 20.91 12.78 13.53
N HIS A 218 21.29 13.35 14.67
CA HIS A 218 21.50 14.80 14.77
C HIS A 218 22.62 15.30 13.84
N LYS A 219 23.74 14.58 13.76
CA LYS A 219 24.84 14.92 12.83
C LYS A 219 24.40 14.92 11.37
N HIS A 220 23.57 13.95 10.97
CA HIS A 220 23.05 13.87 9.60
C HIS A 220 22.14 15.06 9.27
N PHE A 221 21.20 15.41 10.15
CA PHE A 221 20.32 16.56 9.91
C PHE A 221 21.10 17.90 9.97
N GLU A 222 22.07 18.05 10.86
CA GLU A 222 22.93 19.23 10.87
C GLU A 222 23.81 19.35 9.60
N ALA A 223 24.33 18.24 9.08
CA ALA A 223 25.07 18.23 7.84
C ALA A 223 24.19 18.59 6.64
N SER A 224 23.00 17.97 6.54
CA SER A 224 22.04 18.24 5.46
C SER A 224 21.49 19.66 5.51
N LYS A 225 21.28 20.25 6.72
CA LYS A 225 20.87 21.64 6.87
C LYS A 225 21.96 22.60 6.35
N ARG A 226 23.22 22.35 6.73
CA ARG A 226 24.35 23.16 6.20
C ARG A 226 24.43 23.05 4.67
N TYR A 227 24.23 21.85 4.13
CA TYR A 227 24.17 21.63 2.68
C TYR A 227 23.01 22.43 2.06
N ALA A 228 21.80 22.36 2.61
CA ALA A 228 20.64 23.11 2.10
C ALA A 228 20.87 24.63 2.09
N LEU A 229 21.53 25.15 3.12
CA LEU A 229 21.91 26.59 3.17
C LEU A 229 22.96 26.95 2.13
N SER A 230 23.97 26.09 1.90
CA SER A 230 25.01 26.34 0.89
C SER A 230 24.47 26.37 -0.54
N GLN A 231 23.43 25.61 -0.83
CA GLN A 231 22.77 25.61 -2.15
C GLN A 231 21.96 26.89 -2.46
N GLN A 232 21.71 27.74 -1.46
CA GLN A 232 20.99 29.02 -1.65
C GLN A 232 21.90 30.17 -2.09
N GLY A 233 23.24 30.03 -2.02
CA GLY A 233 24.14 31.15 -2.17
C GLY A 233 25.40 30.95 -3.04
N SER A 234 25.66 29.79 -3.64
CA SER A 234 26.93 29.55 -4.34
C SER A 234 26.77 28.77 -5.65
N GLU A 235 27.18 29.37 -6.75
CA GLU A 235 27.54 28.62 -7.96
C GLU A 235 28.81 27.79 -7.64
N GLY A 236 28.69 26.45 -7.73
CA GLY A 236 29.83 25.51 -7.55
C GLY A 236 29.92 24.83 -6.18
N ALA A 237 28.84 24.77 -5.39
CA ALA A 237 28.80 23.92 -4.19
C ALA A 237 29.04 22.44 -4.55
N LEU A 238 29.85 21.75 -3.73
CA LEU A 238 30.10 20.32 -3.91
C LEU A 238 28.77 19.54 -3.84
N GLU A 239 28.51 18.70 -4.83
CA GLU A 239 27.33 17.84 -4.85
C GLU A 239 27.53 16.63 -3.93
N ASP A 240 26.58 16.44 -2.99
CA ASP A 240 26.43 15.22 -2.20
C ASP A 240 25.00 14.70 -2.43
N SER A 241 24.88 13.59 -3.16
CA SER A 241 23.58 13.00 -3.54
C SER A 241 22.69 12.70 -2.35
N ARG A 242 23.26 12.37 -1.18
CA ARG A 242 22.52 12.10 0.06
C ARG A 242 21.82 13.36 0.56
N TRP A 243 22.56 14.47 0.65
CA TRP A 243 21.98 15.73 1.16
C TRP A 243 21.15 16.43 0.11
N GLN A 244 21.49 16.26 -1.17
CA GLN A 244 20.67 16.72 -2.30
C GLN A 244 19.25 16.11 -2.24
N ALA A 245 19.15 14.82 -1.96
CA ALA A 245 17.87 14.13 -1.82
C ALA A 245 16.98 14.71 -0.70
N LEU A 246 17.56 15.26 0.38
CA LEU A 246 16.81 15.83 1.51
C LEU A 246 16.31 17.26 1.29
N LEU A 247 16.72 17.95 0.23
CA LEU A 247 16.29 19.35 -0.02
C LEU A 247 14.77 19.54 -0.02
N PRO A 248 13.93 18.62 -0.55
CA PRO A 248 12.48 18.76 -0.49
C PRO A 248 11.92 18.86 0.94
N LEU A 249 12.56 18.25 1.96
CA LEU A 249 12.16 18.40 3.37
C LEU A 249 12.31 19.87 3.84
N TYR A 250 13.43 20.50 3.52
CA TYR A 250 13.73 21.88 3.90
C TYR A 250 12.87 22.90 3.14
N ARG A 251 12.35 22.52 1.96
CA ARG A 251 11.40 23.31 1.16
C ARG A 251 9.94 23.02 1.51
N GLN A 252 9.66 22.11 2.47
CA GLN A 252 8.32 21.67 2.83
C GLN A 252 7.52 20.98 1.70
N GLU A 253 8.23 20.50 0.70
CA GLU A 253 7.69 19.77 -0.45
C GLU A 253 7.59 18.26 -0.17
N ALA A 254 8.24 17.78 0.89
CA ALA A 254 8.31 16.40 1.32
C ALA A 254 7.81 16.23 2.77
N ARG A 255 7.66 14.99 3.20
CA ARG A 255 7.26 14.63 4.57
C ARG A 255 8.28 13.65 5.18
N LEU A 256 8.57 13.83 6.47
CA LEU A 256 9.41 12.92 7.25
C LEU A 256 8.53 11.90 7.97
N PHE A 257 8.68 10.62 7.64
CA PHE A 257 8.04 9.48 8.28
C PHE A 257 8.98 8.93 9.34
N VAL A 258 8.60 9.06 10.62
CA VAL A 258 9.44 8.62 11.73
C VAL A 258 8.85 7.36 12.37
N HIS A 259 9.60 6.27 12.31
CA HIS A 259 9.26 5.00 12.96
C HIS A 259 9.56 5.11 14.46
N ALA A 260 8.51 5.26 15.27
CA ALA A 260 8.59 5.48 16.71
C ALA A 260 7.31 5.02 17.40
N ASP A 261 7.45 4.22 18.46
CA ASP A 261 6.35 3.61 19.20
C ASP A 261 6.18 4.18 20.60
N ARG A 262 7.28 4.37 21.30
CA ARG A 262 7.28 4.76 22.70
C ARG A 262 7.17 6.27 22.85
N GLN A 263 6.51 6.72 23.92
CA GLN A 263 6.30 8.13 24.21
C GLN A 263 7.59 8.96 24.07
N GLN A 264 8.70 8.52 24.67
CA GLN A 264 9.99 9.24 24.60
C GLN A 264 10.55 9.38 23.17
N GLN A 265 10.37 8.34 22.32
CA GLN A 265 10.77 8.41 20.92
C GLN A 265 9.91 9.42 20.16
N ILE A 266 8.61 9.42 20.42
CA ILE A 266 7.65 10.32 19.77
C ILE A 266 7.89 11.78 20.19
N GLU A 267 8.15 12.04 21.47
CA GLU A 267 8.53 13.37 21.98
C GLU A 267 9.80 13.89 21.31
N ALA A 268 10.81 13.03 21.15
CA ALA A 268 12.06 13.37 20.47
C ALA A 268 11.86 13.61 18.96
N ALA A 269 10.99 12.83 18.30
CA ALA A 269 10.60 13.06 16.90
C ALA A 269 9.86 14.39 16.70
N ILE A 270 8.96 14.76 17.63
CA ILE A 270 8.27 16.06 17.65
C ILE A 270 9.29 17.20 17.80
N ALA A 271 10.25 17.05 18.73
CA ALA A 271 11.29 18.06 18.94
C ALA A 271 12.17 18.24 17.68
N LEU A 272 12.56 17.15 17.02
CA LEU A 272 13.30 17.19 15.78
C LEU A 272 12.49 17.88 14.66
N ALA A 273 11.22 17.53 14.50
CA ALA A 273 10.34 18.12 13.48
C ALA A 273 10.20 19.66 13.70
N ARG A 274 10.03 20.09 14.95
CA ARG A 274 9.98 21.52 15.29
C ARG A 274 11.30 22.24 15.02
N GLN A 275 12.44 21.62 15.37
CA GLN A 275 13.79 22.19 15.17
C GLN A 275 14.09 22.48 13.69
N TYR A 276 13.66 21.60 12.79
CA TYR A 276 13.95 21.72 11.37
C TYR A 276 12.77 22.22 10.53
N GLY A 277 11.57 22.38 11.12
CA GLY A 277 10.36 22.78 10.42
C GLY A 277 9.77 21.68 9.52
N PHE A 278 10.01 20.41 9.80
CA PHE A 278 9.56 19.32 8.94
C PHE A 278 8.10 18.94 9.20
N LYS A 279 7.39 18.58 8.12
CA LYS A 279 6.09 17.92 8.21
C LYS A 279 6.30 16.48 8.65
N LEU A 280 5.74 16.11 9.79
CA LEU A 280 5.93 14.81 10.42
C LEU A 280 4.75 13.86 10.13
N THR A 281 5.05 12.59 9.91
CA THR A 281 4.13 11.45 10.06
C THR A 281 4.80 10.42 10.95
N LEU A 282 4.11 9.93 11.96
CA LEU A 282 4.60 8.82 12.79
C LEU A 282 4.22 7.50 12.14
N VAL A 283 5.13 6.51 12.18
CA VAL A 283 4.88 5.12 11.81
C VAL A 283 5.09 4.24 13.03
N GLY A 284 4.17 3.33 13.30
CA GLY A 284 4.05 2.63 14.57
C GLY A 284 3.13 3.39 15.51
N GLY A 285 3.66 4.34 16.24
CA GLY A 285 2.88 5.30 17.02
C GLY A 285 2.06 4.71 18.17
N TYR A 286 2.53 3.63 18.80
CA TYR A 286 1.79 2.91 19.84
C TYR A 286 1.37 3.82 21.02
N ASP A 287 2.24 4.72 21.48
CA ASP A 287 1.94 5.69 22.56
C ASP A 287 1.48 7.07 22.04
N ALA A 288 1.30 7.27 20.74
CA ALA A 288 0.99 8.57 20.12
C ALA A 288 -0.27 9.24 20.72
N TRP A 289 -1.29 8.46 21.05
CA TRP A 289 -2.52 8.95 21.66
C TRP A 289 -2.33 9.70 22.99
N ARG A 290 -1.22 9.47 23.70
CA ARG A 290 -0.84 10.17 24.94
C ARG A 290 -0.36 11.60 24.68
N LEU A 291 0.07 11.90 23.46
CA LEU A 291 0.68 13.17 23.05
C LEU A 291 -0.21 13.97 22.09
N GLY A 292 -1.54 13.77 22.15
CA GLY A 292 -2.49 14.34 21.20
C GLY A 292 -2.34 15.84 20.98
N ALA A 293 -2.21 16.64 22.06
CA ALA A 293 -2.04 18.08 21.96
C ALA A 293 -0.78 18.48 21.16
N ALA A 294 0.36 17.86 21.47
CA ALA A 294 1.63 18.17 20.81
C ALA A 294 1.68 17.72 19.34
N LEU A 295 1.02 16.59 19.00
CA LEU A 295 0.93 16.08 17.63
C LEU A 295 -0.02 16.90 16.78
N ASN A 296 -1.15 17.34 17.34
CA ASN A 296 -2.11 18.22 16.63
C ASN A 296 -1.53 19.61 16.38
N GLU A 297 -0.71 20.15 17.30
CA GLU A 297 -0.05 21.44 17.10
C GLU A 297 0.85 21.49 15.84
N ILE A 298 1.51 20.36 15.51
CA ILE A 298 2.38 20.24 14.34
C ILE A 298 1.73 19.47 13.19
N GLU A 299 0.42 19.32 13.19
CA GLU A 299 -0.38 18.68 12.13
C GLU A 299 0.13 17.27 11.75
N THR A 300 0.51 16.48 12.75
CA THR A 300 1.05 15.14 12.57
C THR A 300 -0.05 14.12 12.36
N SER A 301 0.16 13.19 11.44
CA SER A 301 -0.65 11.99 11.26
C SER A 301 0.11 10.75 11.73
N VAL A 302 -0.63 9.65 11.95
CA VAL A 302 -0.08 8.37 12.42
C VAL A 302 -0.43 7.24 11.45
N ILE A 303 0.55 6.47 11.01
CA ILE A 303 0.33 5.14 10.43
C ILE A 303 0.51 4.13 11.55
N TYR A 304 -0.61 3.60 12.04
CA TYR A 304 -0.60 2.65 13.15
C TYR A 304 -0.43 1.21 12.63
N THR A 305 0.61 0.51 13.08
CA THR A 305 1.01 -0.79 12.53
C THR A 305 0.83 -1.98 13.48
N HIS A 306 0.34 -1.74 14.70
CA HIS A 306 0.28 -2.75 15.78
C HIS A 306 -1.11 -3.35 16.01
N THR A 307 -2.07 -3.19 15.07
CA THR A 307 -3.48 -3.56 15.30
C THR A 307 -3.68 -5.02 15.66
N LEU A 308 -2.81 -5.93 15.23
CA LEU A 308 -2.89 -7.36 15.54
C LEU A 308 -1.74 -7.85 16.44
N ASP A 309 -0.98 -6.93 17.04
CA ASP A 309 0.16 -7.26 17.88
C ASP A 309 -0.27 -7.49 19.35
N LEU A 310 0.63 -8.12 20.08
CA LEU A 310 0.56 -8.17 21.54
C LEU A 310 0.90 -6.79 22.14
N PRO A 311 0.51 -6.49 23.38
CA PRO A 311 0.90 -5.27 24.07
C PRO A 311 2.43 -5.11 24.11
N LEU A 312 2.90 -3.85 23.99
CA LEU A 312 4.33 -3.55 24.05
C LEU A 312 4.92 -3.71 25.47
N ARG A 313 4.09 -3.71 26.48
CA ARG A 313 4.49 -3.81 27.91
C ARG A 313 3.69 -4.90 28.60
N GLU A 314 4.34 -5.62 29.52
CA GLU A 314 3.76 -6.74 30.25
C GLU A 314 2.64 -6.32 31.21
N ASP A 315 2.64 -5.06 31.67
CA ASP A 315 1.65 -4.48 32.57
C ASP A 315 0.41 -3.90 31.85
N GLU A 316 0.38 -3.97 30.52
CA GLU A 316 -0.76 -3.49 29.73
C GLU A 316 -1.85 -4.54 29.55
N PRO A 317 -3.12 -4.11 29.46
CA PRO A 317 -4.20 -5.02 29.08
C PRO A 317 -3.93 -5.70 27.73
N ILE A 318 -4.27 -6.98 27.59
CA ILE A 318 -4.02 -7.76 26.37
C ILE A 318 -4.66 -7.12 25.11
N GLY A 319 -5.74 -6.36 25.27
CA GLY A 319 -6.39 -5.64 24.17
C GLY A 319 -5.85 -4.23 23.92
N GLN A 320 -4.72 -3.83 24.52
CA GLN A 320 -4.23 -2.45 24.39
C GLN A 320 -3.92 -2.08 22.93
N ALA A 321 -3.24 -2.95 22.18
CA ALA A 321 -2.92 -2.71 20.79
C ALA A 321 -4.17 -2.46 19.92
N PHE A 322 -5.24 -3.21 20.14
CA PHE A 322 -6.52 -3.06 19.43
C PHE A 322 -7.24 -1.75 19.77
N ARG A 323 -7.03 -1.18 20.97
CA ARG A 323 -7.69 0.06 21.44
C ARG A 323 -7.04 1.32 20.89
N VAL A 324 -5.77 1.28 20.54
CA VAL A 324 -5.01 2.47 20.15
C VAL A 324 -5.67 3.26 19.01
N PRO A 325 -6.21 2.66 17.95
CA PRO A 325 -6.90 3.41 16.89
C PRO A 325 -8.08 4.26 17.43
N ALA A 326 -8.88 3.71 18.36
CA ALA A 326 -9.96 4.47 18.98
C ALA A 326 -9.44 5.56 19.94
N LEU A 327 -8.28 5.35 20.57
CA LEU A 327 -7.61 6.37 21.40
C LEU A 327 -7.05 7.51 20.54
N LEU A 328 -6.43 7.22 19.39
CA LEU A 328 -5.98 8.21 18.42
C LEU A 328 -7.15 9.07 17.93
N LYS A 329 -8.28 8.42 17.57
CA LYS A 329 -9.50 9.13 17.18
C LYS A 329 -9.99 10.08 18.26
N ARG A 330 -10.05 9.62 19.52
CA ARG A 330 -10.45 10.47 20.66
C ARG A 330 -9.50 11.63 20.91
N ALA A 331 -8.20 11.42 20.69
CA ALA A 331 -7.19 12.47 20.77
C ALA A 331 -7.22 13.46 19.59
N GLY A 332 -8.08 13.25 18.58
CA GLY A 332 -8.18 14.09 17.39
C GLY A 332 -7.00 13.94 16.42
N ILE A 333 -6.21 12.88 16.56
CA ILE A 333 -5.03 12.64 15.70
C ILE A 333 -5.49 11.94 14.42
N PRO A 334 -5.19 12.49 13.21
CA PRO A 334 -5.42 11.80 11.95
C PRO A 334 -4.58 10.51 11.89
N PHE A 335 -5.19 9.40 11.50
CA PHE A 335 -4.46 8.13 11.41
C PHE A 335 -4.96 7.24 10.30
N ALA A 336 -4.09 6.32 9.87
CA ALA A 336 -4.41 5.19 9.02
C ALA A 336 -3.81 3.91 9.62
N LEU A 337 -4.25 2.74 9.12
CA LEU A 337 -3.71 1.45 9.55
C LEU A 337 -2.70 0.94 8.50
N GLY A 338 -1.67 0.23 8.97
CA GLY A 338 -0.64 -0.37 8.13
C GLY A 338 -0.06 -1.63 8.73
N PHE A 339 0.86 -2.24 7.99
CA PHE A 339 1.62 -3.41 8.42
C PHE A 339 3.07 -3.29 7.98
N SER A 340 4.01 -3.50 8.90
CA SER A 340 5.45 -3.42 8.62
C SER A 340 6.02 -4.63 7.86
N SER A 341 5.19 -5.55 7.41
CA SER A 341 5.54 -6.79 6.72
C SER A 341 4.96 -6.83 5.31
N ASP A 342 5.62 -7.53 4.40
CA ASP A 342 5.14 -7.88 3.07
C ASP A 342 3.86 -8.71 3.14
N TRP A 343 3.94 -9.86 3.81
CA TRP A 343 2.89 -10.88 3.83
C TRP A 343 1.68 -10.50 4.68
N ASP A 344 1.89 -9.83 5.82
CA ASP A 344 0.80 -9.49 6.74
C ASP A 344 -0.12 -8.39 6.22
N SER A 345 0.31 -7.65 5.21
CA SER A 345 -0.51 -6.64 4.53
C SER A 345 -1.85 -7.19 4.05
N ARG A 346 -1.94 -8.48 3.68
CA ARG A 346 -3.21 -9.14 3.31
C ARG A 346 -4.26 -9.15 4.43
N ASN A 347 -3.84 -8.99 5.68
CA ASN A 347 -4.71 -8.96 6.85
C ASN A 347 -5.31 -7.56 7.13
N LEU A 348 -5.02 -6.56 6.28
CA LEU A 348 -5.45 -5.18 6.49
C LEU A 348 -6.96 -5.03 6.74
N PRO A 349 -7.87 -5.65 5.96
CA PRO A 349 -9.31 -5.57 6.24
C PRO A 349 -9.70 -6.21 7.57
N LEU A 350 -9.06 -7.32 7.96
CA LEU A 350 -9.26 -7.96 9.26
C LEU A 350 -8.81 -7.04 10.41
N ALA A 351 -7.64 -6.42 10.28
CA ALA A 351 -7.12 -5.47 11.27
C ALA A 351 -8.06 -4.28 11.46
N ALA A 352 -8.58 -3.73 10.36
CA ALA A 352 -9.56 -2.66 10.42
C ALA A 352 -10.88 -3.12 11.08
N GLY A 353 -11.39 -4.29 10.71
CA GLY A 353 -12.58 -4.89 11.32
C GLY A 353 -12.42 -5.10 12.83
N GLN A 354 -11.24 -5.55 13.26
CA GLN A 354 -10.94 -5.74 14.69
C GLN A 354 -11.07 -4.43 15.48
N THR A 355 -10.68 -3.28 14.91
CA THR A 355 -10.78 -1.98 15.61
C THR A 355 -12.22 -1.56 15.90
N VAL A 356 -13.20 -2.09 15.17
CA VAL A 356 -14.63 -1.83 15.38
C VAL A 356 -15.08 -2.39 16.75
N ALA A 357 -14.62 -3.60 17.10
CA ALA A 357 -14.90 -4.19 18.41
C ALA A 357 -14.31 -3.37 19.57
N TRP A 358 -13.34 -2.49 19.29
CA TRP A 358 -12.62 -1.71 20.29
C TRP A 358 -12.93 -0.20 20.24
N GLY A 359 -13.97 0.21 19.51
CA GLY A 359 -14.55 1.55 19.64
C GLY A 359 -14.44 2.48 18.43
N LEU A 360 -14.03 1.98 17.25
CA LEU A 360 -14.25 2.69 16.00
C LEU A 360 -15.63 2.32 15.40
N SER A 361 -16.21 3.20 14.58
CA SER A 361 -17.30 2.78 13.70
C SER A 361 -16.77 2.01 12.48
N LYS A 362 -17.63 1.26 11.78
CA LYS A 362 -17.24 0.59 10.53
C LYS A 362 -16.74 1.57 9.47
N GLU A 363 -17.38 2.72 9.34
CA GLU A 363 -16.99 3.78 8.41
C GLU A 363 -15.59 4.33 8.76
N GLN A 364 -15.30 4.53 10.04
CA GLN A 364 -13.99 4.99 10.50
C GLN A 364 -12.89 3.94 10.23
N ALA A 365 -13.19 2.67 10.49
CA ALA A 365 -12.27 1.57 10.22
C ALA A 365 -11.98 1.44 8.71
N LEU A 366 -13.02 1.50 7.87
CA LEU A 366 -12.87 1.47 6.41
C LEU A 366 -12.07 2.69 5.91
N LYS A 367 -12.38 3.87 6.43
CA LYS A 367 -11.69 5.10 6.07
C LYS A 367 -10.20 5.06 6.39
N ALA A 368 -9.82 4.45 7.52
CA ALA A 368 -8.43 4.32 7.95
C ALA A 368 -7.56 3.42 7.02
N ILE A 369 -8.17 2.59 6.19
CA ILE A 369 -7.47 1.72 5.21
C ILE A 369 -7.73 2.11 3.75
N THR A 370 -8.36 3.27 3.54
CA THR A 370 -8.72 3.80 2.22
C THR A 370 -8.38 5.29 2.12
N GLN A 371 -9.34 6.18 2.30
CA GLN A 371 -9.18 7.62 2.10
C GLN A 371 -8.17 8.28 3.06
N ASP A 372 -8.15 7.90 4.34
CA ASP A 372 -7.19 8.47 5.29
C ASP A 372 -5.76 8.00 4.97
N ALA A 373 -5.60 6.76 4.50
CA ALA A 373 -4.32 6.26 3.99
C ALA A 373 -3.84 7.09 2.78
N ALA A 374 -4.70 7.33 1.79
CA ALA A 374 -4.38 8.16 0.63
C ALA A 374 -3.98 9.60 1.03
N LYS A 375 -4.75 10.23 1.94
CA LYS A 375 -4.49 11.60 2.42
C LYS A 375 -3.15 11.72 3.14
N ILE A 376 -2.75 10.75 3.96
CA ILE A 376 -1.45 10.74 4.63
C ILE A 376 -0.31 10.73 3.61
N LEU A 377 -0.49 10.04 2.48
CA LEU A 377 0.47 10.00 1.38
C LEU A 377 0.40 11.22 0.45
N GLY A 378 -0.59 12.10 0.64
CA GLY A 378 -0.80 13.30 -0.18
C GLY A 378 -1.40 13.01 -1.55
N VAL A 379 -2.24 11.96 -1.65
CA VAL A 379 -2.97 11.59 -2.88
C VAL A 379 -4.47 11.83 -2.65
N ASP A 380 -5.04 12.78 -3.38
CA ASP A 380 -6.40 13.28 -3.11
C ASP A 380 -7.51 12.53 -3.87
N ASN A 381 -7.17 11.87 -4.98
CA ASN A 381 -8.12 11.19 -5.87
C ASN A 381 -8.13 9.65 -5.70
N LEU A 382 -7.74 9.16 -4.52
CA LEU A 382 -7.66 7.72 -4.19
C LEU A 382 -8.42 7.44 -2.89
N GLY A 383 -8.94 6.22 -2.74
CA GLY A 383 -9.51 5.71 -1.49
C GLY A 383 -10.95 6.14 -1.19
N ALA A 384 -11.71 6.63 -2.18
CA ALA A 384 -13.15 6.88 -2.06
C ALA A 384 -13.87 6.48 -3.35
N VAL A 385 -15.19 6.23 -3.26
CA VAL A 385 -16.06 6.03 -4.41
C VAL A 385 -16.83 7.33 -4.66
N ALA A 386 -16.24 8.17 -5.51
CA ALA A 386 -16.81 9.47 -5.85
C ALA A 386 -16.41 9.89 -7.28
N PRO A 387 -17.21 10.71 -7.97
CA PRO A 387 -16.84 11.22 -9.28
C PRO A 387 -15.47 11.93 -9.26
N GLY A 388 -14.62 11.66 -10.25
CA GLY A 388 -13.27 12.19 -10.37
C GLY A 388 -12.18 11.39 -9.62
N PHE A 389 -12.55 10.41 -8.80
CA PHE A 389 -11.60 9.50 -8.17
C PHE A 389 -11.14 8.41 -9.15
N GLN A 390 -9.94 7.87 -8.95
CA GLN A 390 -9.45 6.72 -9.71
C GLN A 390 -10.38 5.52 -9.51
N ALA A 391 -10.65 4.79 -10.59
CA ALA A 391 -11.57 3.66 -10.59
C ALA A 391 -10.95 2.40 -9.96
N ASN A 392 -10.60 2.52 -8.68
CA ASN A 392 -10.09 1.42 -7.84
C ASN A 392 -11.22 0.91 -6.96
N ILE A 393 -11.83 -0.20 -7.40
CA ILE A 393 -13.09 -0.72 -6.84
C ILE A 393 -12.91 -2.18 -6.43
N VAL A 394 -13.47 -2.52 -5.28
CA VAL A 394 -13.55 -3.89 -4.75
C VAL A 394 -15.01 -4.25 -4.54
N VAL A 395 -15.45 -5.39 -5.10
CA VAL A 395 -16.79 -5.93 -4.91
C VAL A 395 -16.70 -7.18 -4.05
N SER A 396 -17.49 -7.20 -2.97
CA SER A 396 -17.59 -8.31 -2.03
C SER A 396 -19.05 -8.76 -1.87
N SER A 397 -19.29 -10.06 -1.67
CA SER A 397 -20.62 -10.57 -1.34
C SER A 397 -21.03 -10.33 0.12
N GLY A 398 -20.10 -9.87 0.96
CA GLY A 398 -20.35 -9.52 2.36
C GLY A 398 -19.49 -8.35 2.82
N ASP A 399 -19.57 -8.04 4.11
CA ASP A 399 -18.80 -6.93 4.72
C ASP A 399 -17.30 -7.21 4.61
N ILE A 400 -16.56 -6.32 3.93
CA ILE A 400 -15.10 -6.47 3.73
C ILE A 400 -14.31 -6.48 5.05
N LEU A 401 -14.86 -5.89 6.11
CA LEU A 401 -14.25 -5.83 7.44
C LEU A 401 -14.53 -7.07 8.30
N ASP A 402 -15.43 -7.95 7.84
CA ASP A 402 -15.79 -9.19 8.53
C ASP A 402 -15.21 -10.40 7.78
N PRO A 403 -14.18 -11.06 8.29
CA PRO A 403 -13.53 -12.20 7.62
C PRO A 403 -14.46 -13.42 7.45
N MET A 404 -15.57 -13.49 8.19
CA MET A 404 -16.50 -14.60 8.08
C MET A 404 -17.47 -14.43 6.89
N SER A 405 -17.81 -13.21 6.54
CA SER A 405 -18.75 -12.89 5.45
C SER A 405 -18.06 -12.35 4.20
N SER A 406 -16.89 -11.76 4.33
CA SER A 406 -16.15 -11.16 3.22
C SER A 406 -15.74 -12.19 2.17
N ARG A 407 -16.14 -11.96 0.91
CA ARG A 407 -15.67 -12.70 -0.26
C ARG A 407 -15.52 -11.74 -1.42
N ILE A 408 -14.28 -11.43 -1.77
CA ILE A 408 -13.98 -10.54 -2.89
C ILE A 408 -14.18 -11.31 -4.18
N GLU A 409 -15.10 -10.83 -5.01
CA GLU A 409 -15.54 -11.46 -6.25
C GLU A 409 -15.01 -10.73 -7.49
N LEU A 410 -14.97 -9.38 -7.44
CA LEU A 410 -14.47 -8.55 -8.52
C LEU A 410 -13.56 -7.46 -7.95
N MET A 411 -12.58 -7.08 -8.75
CA MET A 411 -11.71 -5.95 -8.46
C MET A 411 -11.41 -5.19 -9.74
N PHE A 412 -11.38 -3.88 -9.62
CA PHE A 412 -10.95 -2.98 -10.68
C PHE A 412 -9.83 -2.10 -10.16
N ILE A 413 -8.75 -1.98 -10.93
CA ILE A 413 -7.64 -1.05 -10.68
C ILE A 413 -7.51 -0.17 -11.91
N ASP A 414 -7.67 1.14 -11.75
CA ASP A 414 -7.73 2.12 -12.83
C ASP A 414 -8.75 1.72 -13.91
N GLY A 415 -9.92 1.25 -13.49
CA GLY A 415 -10.98 0.77 -14.38
C GLY A 415 -10.71 -0.55 -15.09
N ARG A 416 -9.56 -1.19 -14.85
CA ARG A 416 -9.18 -2.49 -15.43
C ARG A 416 -9.66 -3.62 -14.52
N GLN A 417 -10.38 -4.58 -15.05
CA GLN A 417 -10.82 -5.74 -14.28
C GLN A 417 -9.64 -6.70 -14.04
N VAL A 418 -9.20 -6.80 -12.79
CA VAL A 418 -8.02 -7.58 -12.39
C VAL A 418 -8.37 -9.03 -12.09
N ASP A 419 -7.51 -9.98 -12.48
CA ASP A 419 -7.63 -11.38 -12.09
C ASP A 419 -7.30 -11.54 -10.58
N LEU A 420 -8.22 -12.14 -9.85
CA LEU A 420 -8.09 -12.46 -8.43
C LEU A 420 -7.51 -13.86 -8.16
N ASN A 421 -7.13 -14.58 -9.21
CA ASN A 421 -6.46 -15.86 -9.06
C ASN A 421 -5.08 -15.67 -8.40
N ASN A 422 -4.65 -16.64 -7.61
CA ASN A 422 -3.36 -16.62 -6.95
C ASN A 422 -2.89 -18.05 -6.62
N ARG A 423 -1.64 -18.18 -6.19
CA ARG A 423 -1.04 -19.45 -5.86
C ARG A 423 -1.84 -20.28 -4.84
N HIS A 424 -2.42 -19.63 -3.82
CA HIS A 424 -3.23 -20.32 -2.80
C HIS A 424 -4.52 -20.88 -3.39
N ARG A 425 -5.25 -20.11 -4.21
CA ARG A 425 -6.46 -20.57 -4.91
C ARG A 425 -6.14 -21.72 -5.85
N GLN A 426 -5.03 -21.65 -6.59
CA GLN A 426 -4.58 -22.73 -7.49
C GLN A 426 -4.28 -24.03 -6.70
N LEU A 427 -3.55 -23.92 -5.58
CA LEU A 427 -3.27 -25.07 -4.71
C LEU A 427 -4.54 -25.64 -4.09
N TYR A 428 -5.44 -24.79 -3.60
CA TYR A 428 -6.73 -25.21 -3.07
C TYR A 428 -7.52 -26.02 -4.11
N GLN A 429 -7.68 -25.48 -5.33
CA GLN A 429 -8.36 -26.18 -6.42
C GLN A 429 -7.67 -27.49 -6.82
N LYS A 430 -6.34 -27.53 -6.78
CA LYS A 430 -5.58 -28.77 -7.02
C LYS A 430 -5.92 -29.85 -5.99
N TYR A 431 -5.94 -29.49 -4.72
CA TYR A 431 -6.14 -30.46 -3.64
C TYR A 431 -7.60 -30.87 -3.45
N LEU A 432 -8.57 -30.06 -3.87
CA LEU A 432 -9.99 -30.46 -3.93
C LEU A 432 -10.25 -31.62 -4.90
N LYS A 433 -9.36 -31.85 -5.86
CA LYS A 433 -9.48 -32.92 -6.87
C LYS A 433 -8.81 -34.24 -6.43
N ARG A 434 -8.23 -34.25 -5.25
CA ARG A 434 -7.59 -35.44 -4.68
C ARG A 434 -8.59 -36.30 -3.93
#